data_dc1b48770cedea05bf37d1438b08e4b9
#
_entry.id   dc1b48770cedea05bf37d1438b08e4b9
#
_cell.length_a   1.000
_cell.length_b   1.000
_cell.length_c   1.000
_cell.angle_alpha   90.00
_cell.angle_beta   90.00
_cell.angle_gamma   90.00
#
_symmetry.space_group_name_H-M   'P 1'
#
loop_
_entity.id
_entity.type
_entity.pdbx_description
1 polymer ?
#
loop_
_entity_poly.entity_id
_entity_poly.type
_entity_poly.pdbx_seq_one_letter_code
_entity_poly.pdbx_strand_id
1 'polypeptide(L)'
;MEIVMSGIAKAFGTNQVLRDVSITLKEGEVHALMGENGAGKSTLMNILTGIHKADAGKITIDGVERTFPNPREAELNGVAFIHQELNIWPNLTLLENLYLMRPKRNKFGMLDKKAMLTEAENTCRELGIELPLTTEAGLCSVGHQQMTEILRILMLDAKVVIMDEPTAALTERETATLFKMMRKMKARGVAIVYISHRMEEVFSECDTITVMRDGHTIITKPTAEISVDEVVRHMVGRSIDEFYPARTTTPSEVVMSVDNLKPEGFDNEISFSLRKGEILGVAGLMGAGRTEIMRAIFGVDKHNGGTVTVNGSVLNCKKPEDAIKAGIAFITENRKSEGLILDFSIGSNITLPNLSEICPSHVLDKGKLNSFADELSKKLGVKTQSIHEPASSLSGGNQQKVVIAKWVGKKPSIIIMDEPTRGIDIGAKRDIYDLMNELTNDGVSIIMVSSELPEVLGMSDCVMVIHEGRVAGILDRSDATPESIMTLATGG
;
A
#
# COMPACT_ATOMS: atom_id res chain seq x y z
N MET A 1 -16.34 19.37 -21.64
CA MET A 1 -17.17 18.20 -21.25
C MET A 1 -17.32 18.19 -19.74
N GLU A 2 -18.55 17.98 -19.26
CA GLU A 2 -18.82 17.81 -17.82
C GLU A 2 -19.58 16.50 -17.63
N ILE A 3 -19.13 15.68 -16.68
CA ILE A 3 -19.85 14.46 -16.27
C ILE A 3 -20.39 14.67 -14.87
N VAL A 4 -21.71 14.50 -14.72
CA VAL A 4 -22.36 14.56 -13.42
C VAL A 4 -23.01 13.22 -13.13
N MET A 5 -22.59 12.59 -12.05
CA MET A 5 -23.28 11.46 -11.44
C MET A 5 -24.07 11.98 -10.25
N SER A 6 -25.36 11.79 -10.23
CA SER A 6 -26.24 12.35 -9.19
C SER A 6 -27.15 11.28 -8.60
N GLY A 7 -27.17 11.19 -7.26
CA GLY A 7 -28.03 10.30 -6.52
C GLY A 7 -27.77 8.81 -6.75
N ILE A 8 -26.53 8.43 -7.06
CA ILE A 8 -26.16 7.05 -7.42
C ILE A 8 -26.31 6.13 -6.22
N ALA A 9 -27.14 5.11 -6.39
CA ALA A 9 -27.31 4.03 -5.41
C ALA A 9 -26.98 2.67 -6.03
N LYS A 10 -26.40 1.77 -5.23
CA LYS A 10 -26.08 0.40 -5.65
C LYS A 10 -26.07 -0.57 -4.47
N ALA A 11 -26.73 -1.70 -4.63
CA ALA A 11 -26.71 -2.81 -3.69
C ALA A 11 -26.24 -4.10 -4.37
N PHE A 12 -25.57 -4.97 -3.64
CA PHE A 12 -25.23 -6.33 -4.02
C PHE A 12 -25.87 -7.29 -3.01
N GLY A 13 -26.95 -7.92 -3.42
CA GLY A 13 -27.79 -8.70 -2.50
C GLY A 13 -28.39 -7.81 -1.41
N THR A 14 -28.11 -8.12 -0.16
CA THR A 14 -28.54 -7.33 1.01
C THR A 14 -27.58 -6.21 1.39
N ASN A 15 -26.40 -6.16 0.77
CA ASN A 15 -25.36 -5.17 1.10
C ASN A 15 -25.51 -3.92 0.22
N GLN A 16 -25.91 -2.80 0.81
CA GLN A 16 -25.99 -1.51 0.14
C GLN A 16 -24.62 -0.82 0.16
N VAL A 17 -23.98 -0.75 -1.01
CA VAL A 17 -22.61 -0.21 -1.18
C VAL A 17 -22.63 1.28 -1.49
N LEU A 18 -23.56 1.75 -2.32
CA LEU A 18 -23.75 3.18 -2.59
C LEU A 18 -25.18 3.58 -2.21
N ARG A 19 -25.35 4.72 -1.54
CA ARG A 19 -26.65 5.11 -0.97
C ARG A 19 -27.23 6.41 -1.52
N ASP A 20 -26.41 7.36 -1.88
CA ASP A 20 -26.80 8.64 -2.51
C ASP A 20 -25.52 9.38 -2.89
N VAL A 21 -24.76 8.81 -3.83
CA VAL A 21 -23.47 9.38 -4.20
C VAL A 21 -23.62 10.33 -5.37
N SER A 22 -23.07 11.53 -5.21
CA SER A 22 -22.99 12.54 -6.26
C SER A 22 -21.58 13.04 -6.45
N ILE A 23 -21.12 13.13 -7.71
CA ILE A 23 -19.81 13.66 -8.09
C ILE A 23 -19.92 14.37 -9.43
N THR A 24 -19.16 15.44 -9.61
CA THR A 24 -19.07 16.20 -10.86
C THR A 24 -17.60 16.20 -11.32
N LEU A 25 -17.37 15.76 -12.55
CA LEU A 25 -16.05 15.71 -13.18
C LEU A 25 -16.02 16.74 -14.31
N LYS A 26 -15.00 17.58 -14.33
CA LYS A 26 -14.86 18.67 -15.32
C LYS A 26 -13.68 18.44 -16.25
N GLU A 27 -13.82 18.90 -17.46
CA GLU A 27 -12.75 18.90 -18.46
C GLU A 27 -11.53 19.64 -17.98
N GLY A 28 -10.35 19.03 -18.18
CA GLY A 28 -9.08 19.63 -17.78
C GLY A 28 -8.88 19.72 -16.27
N GLU A 29 -9.55 18.88 -15.48
CA GLU A 29 -9.45 18.81 -14.03
C GLU A 29 -8.92 17.42 -13.61
N VAL A 30 -8.06 17.40 -12.59
CA VAL A 30 -7.70 16.18 -11.87
C VAL A 30 -8.52 16.15 -10.58
N HIS A 31 -9.48 15.24 -10.52
CA HIS A 31 -10.40 15.08 -9.41
C HIS A 31 -10.03 13.89 -8.55
N ALA A 32 -9.58 14.13 -7.33
CA ALA A 32 -9.30 13.08 -6.38
C ALA A 32 -10.60 12.48 -5.81
N LEU A 33 -10.72 11.16 -5.86
CA LEU A 33 -11.78 10.42 -5.20
C LEU A 33 -11.20 9.63 -4.02
N MET A 34 -11.44 10.12 -2.83
CA MET A 34 -10.88 9.61 -1.58
C MET A 34 -11.92 8.93 -0.70
N GLY A 35 -11.48 8.07 0.21
CA GLY A 35 -12.33 7.33 1.14
C GLY A 35 -11.70 6.02 1.54
N GLU A 36 -12.17 5.41 2.61
CA GLU A 36 -11.71 4.11 3.09
C GLU A 36 -12.01 2.98 2.09
N ASN A 37 -11.35 1.83 2.27
CA ASN A 37 -11.71 0.62 1.53
C ASN A 37 -13.14 0.20 1.90
N GLY A 38 -13.95 -0.08 0.88
CA GLY A 38 -15.37 -0.33 1.10
C GLY A 38 -16.27 0.92 1.08
N ALA A 39 -15.72 2.14 0.98
CA ALA A 39 -16.53 3.36 0.85
C ALA A 39 -17.33 3.44 -0.45
N GLY A 40 -17.08 2.53 -1.41
CA GLY A 40 -17.82 2.45 -2.67
C GLY A 40 -17.14 3.09 -3.88
N LYS A 41 -15.89 3.59 -3.75
CA LYS A 41 -15.15 4.28 -4.83
C LYS A 41 -15.11 3.47 -6.14
N SER A 42 -14.57 2.24 -6.07
CA SER A 42 -14.46 1.37 -7.24
C SER A 42 -15.83 0.98 -7.80
N THR A 43 -16.84 0.81 -6.94
CA THR A 43 -18.22 0.54 -7.38
C THR A 43 -18.80 1.74 -8.15
N LEU A 44 -18.56 2.97 -7.68
CA LEU A 44 -18.98 4.19 -8.37
C LEU A 44 -18.32 4.30 -9.75
N MET A 45 -17.02 4.04 -9.84
CA MET A 45 -16.29 4.07 -11.10
C MET A 45 -16.71 2.92 -12.04
N ASN A 46 -16.98 1.74 -11.51
CA ASN A 46 -17.52 0.62 -12.27
C ASN A 46 -18.93 0.92 -12.85
N ILE A 47 -19.71 1.77 -12.21
CA ILE A 47 -20.97 2.26 -12.76
C ILE A 47 -20.71 3.25 -13.90
N LEU A 48 -19.76 4.18 -13.73
CA LEU A 48 -19.37 5.13 -14.77
C LEU A 48 -18.82 4.43 -16.03
N THR A 49 -18.12 3.31 -15.84
CA THR A 49 -17.55 2.52 -16.95
C THR A 49 -18.50 1.44 -17.49
N GLY A 50 -19.73 1.33 -16.97
CA GLY A 50 -20.73 0.36 -17.47
C GLY A 50 -20.45 -1.10 -17.06
N ILE A 51 -19.54 -1.36 -16.11
CA ILE A 51 -19.34 -2.71 -15.52
C ILE A 51 -20.53 -3.06 -14.63
N HIS A 52 -21.04 -2.08 -13.90
CA HIS A 52 -22.24 -2.23 -13.08
C HIS A 52 -23.31 -1.23 -13.48
N LYS A 53 -24.58 -1.64 -13.37
CA LYS A 53 -25.71 -0.74 -13.52
C LYS A 53 -26.08 -0.16 -12.16
N ALA A 54 -26.30 1.16 -12.09
CA ALA A 54 -26.87 1.80 -10.91
C ALA A 54 -28.31 1.30 -10.65
N ASP A 55 -28.69 1.17 -9.38
CA ASP A 55 -30.06 0.80 -8.99
C ASP A 55 -30.92 2.05 -8.89
N ALA A 56 -30.34 3.22 -8.62
CA ALA A 56 -30.97 4.54 -8.66
C ALA A 56 -29.92 5.62 -9.03
N GLY A 57 -30.45 6.82 -9.34
CA GLY A 57 -29.62 7.95 -9.77
C GLY A 57 -29.44 8.00 -11.29
N LYS A 58 -28.69 9.00 -11.76
CA LYS A 58 -28.44 9.23 -13.18
C LYS A 58 -27.02 9.73 -13.44
N ILE A 59 -26.53 9.44 -14.64
CA ILE A 59 -25.29 9.97 -15.18
C ILE A 59 -25.66 10.90 -16.34
N THR A 60 -25.15 12.12 -16.32
CA THR A 60 -25.28 13.05 -17.44
C THR A 60 -23.90 13.44 -17.96
N ILE A 61 -23.79 13.56 -19.29
CA ILE A 61 -22.59 14.06 -19.98
C ILE A 61 -23.04 15.28 -20.78
N ASP A 62 -22.47 16.44 -20.46
CA ASP A 62 -22.86 17.74 -21.03
C ASP A 62 -24.39 17.97 -20.96
N GLY A 63 -25.00 17.62 -19.80
CA GLY A 63 -26.44 17.77 -19.53
C GLY A 63 -27.32 16.70 -20.17
N VAL A 64 -26.80 15.79 -20.99
CA VAL A 64 -27.51 14.70 -21.60
C VAL A 64 -27.39 13.43 -20.79
N GLU A 65 -28.53 12.84 -20.39
CA GLU A 65 -28.50 11.57 -19.64
C GLU A 65 -27.94 10.44 -20.51
N ARG A 66 -27.00 9.71 -19.93
CA ARG A 66 -26.28 8.59 -20.55
C ARG A 66 -26.24 7.39 -19.63
N THR A 67 -26.35 6.21 -20.21
CA THR A 67 -26.11 4.93 -19.53
C THR A 67 -25.21 4.10 -20.41
N PHE A 68 -24.16 3.52 -19.84
CA PHE A 68 -23.27 2.62 -20.57
C PHE A 68 -23.67 1.17 -20.25
N PRO A 69 -24.18 0.39 -21.24
CA PRO A 69 -24.62 -0.98 -21.02
C PRO A 69 -23.45 -1.96 -20.80
N ASN A 70 -22.25 -1.57 -21.20
CA ASN A 70 -21.01 -2.35 -21.04
C ASN A 70 -19.77 -1.45 -21.17
N PRO A 71 -18.58 -1.93 -20.75
CA PRO A 71 -17.33 -1.15 -20.78
C PRO A 71 -16.93 -0.67 -22.17
N ARG A 72 -17.22 -1.47 -23.22
CA ARG A 72 -16.90 -1.10 -24.61
C ARG A 72 -17.65 0.16 -25.05
N GLU A 73 -18.90 0.30 -24.64
CA GLU A 73 -19.69 1.51 -24.93
C GLU A 73 -19.13 2.73 -24.18
N ALA A 74 -18.71 2.56 -22.94
CA ALA A 74 -18.06 3.63 -22.18
C ALA A 74 -16.73 4.07 -22.86
N GLU A 75 -15.90 3.11 -23.28
CA GLU A 75 -14.65 3.36 -24.00
C GLU A 75 -14.88 4.08 -25.34
N LEU A 76 -15.87 3.67 -26.14
CA LEU A 76 -16.25 4.32 -27.38
C LEU A 76 -16.73 5.77 -27.17
N ASN A 77 -17.24 6.09 -25.98
CA ASN A 77 -17.61 7.45 -25.58
C ASN A 77 -16.48 8.23 -24.91
N GLY A 78 -15.27 7.65 -24.86
CA GLY A 78 -14.07 8.31 -24.34
C GLY A 78 -13.84 8.16 -22.84
N VAL A 79 -14.49 7.20 -22.16
CA VAL A 79 -14.22 6.87 -20.75
C VAL A 79 -13.24 5.70 -20.69
N ALA A 80 -12.06 5.93 -20.15
CA ALA A 80 -11.03 4.92 -19.99
C ALA A 80 -10.74 4.66 -18.51
N PHE A 81 -10.38 3.42 -18.15
CA PHE A 81 -10.11 3.01 -16.78
C PHE A 81 -8.78 2.26 -16.67
N ILE A 82 -7.92 2.74 -15.79
CA ILE A 82 -6.71 2.06 -15.32
C ILE A 82 -7.07 1.41 -13.98
N HIS A 83 -7.09 0.09 -13.97
CA HIS A 83 -7.43 -0.69 -12.79
C HIS A 83 -6.22 -0.83 -11.84
N GLN A 84 -6.49 -1.09 -10.57
CA GLN A 84 -5.47 -1.41 -9.56
C GLN A 84 -4.69 -2.69 -9.93
N GLU A 85 -5.38 -3.69 -10.49
CA GLU A 85 -4.74 -4.90 -11.02
C GLU A 85 -4.36 -4.66 -12.49
N LEU A 86 -3.13 -5.05 -12.85
CA LEU A 86 -2.62 -4.87 -14.21
C LEU A 86 -3.44 -5.64 -15.25
N ASN A 87 -3.95 -4.93 -16.22
CA ASN A 87 -4.68 -5.50 -17.36
C ASN A 87 -3.76 -5.64 -18.58
N ILE A 88 -2.73 -6.45 -18.42
CA ILE A 88 -1.68 -6.71 -19.41
C ILE A 88 -1.63 -8.22 -19.72
N TRP A 89 -1.46 -8.55 -20.99
CA TRP A 89 -1.30 -9.91 -21.46
C TRP A 89 0.18 -10.30 -21.41
N PRO A 90 0.61 -11.18 -20.48
CA PRO A 90 2.02 -11.44 -20.23
C PRO A 90 2.75 -12.11 -21.39
N ASN A 91 2.04 -12.89 -22.22
CA ASN A 91 2.59 -13.61 -23.36
C ASN A 91 2.69 -12.76 -24.65
N LEU A 92 2.25 -11.50 -24.60
CA LEU A 92 2.38 -10.54 -25.69
C LEU A 92 3.49 -9.55 -25.37
N THR A 93 4.14 -9.02 -26.43
CA THR A 93 5.09 -7.91 -26.26
C THR A 93 4.40 -6.64 -25.73
N LEU A 94 5.17 -5.72 -25.14
CA LEU A 94 4.60 -4.44 -24.70
C LEU A 94 3.97 -3.69 -25.87
N LEU A 95 4.57 -3.75 -27.08
CA LEU A 95 4.00 -3.17 -28.28
C LEU A 95 2.64 -3.80 -28.64
N GLU A 96 2.52 -5.10 -28.61
CA GLU A 96 1.26 -5.79 -28.90
C GLU A 96 0.18 -5.47 -27.85
N ASN A 97 0.57 -5.32 -26.59
CA ASN A 97 -0.34 -4.85 -25.54
C ASN A 97 -0.83 -3.41 -25.77
N LEU A 98 0.00 -2.50 -26.25
CA LEU A 98 -0.39 -1.12 -26.57
C LEU A 98 -1.46 -1.08 -27.68
N TYR A 99 -1.34 -1.94 -28.69
CA TYR A 99 -2.23 -1.91 -29.86
C TYR A 99 -3.29 -3.01 -29.86
N LEU A 100 -3.47 -3.71 -28.76
CA LEU A 100 -4.40 -4.87 -28.67
C LEU A 100 -5.83 -4.51 -29.15
N MET A 101 -6.32 -3.35 -28.72
CA MET A 101 -7.69 -2.88 -29.05
C MET A 101 -7.79 -2.15 -30.40
N ARG A 102 -6.69 -1.56 -30.88
CA ARG A 102 -6.66 -0.73 -32.12
C ARG A 102 -5.42 -1.03 -32.97
N PRO A 103 -5.27 -2.25 -33.48
CA PRO A 103 -4.11 -2.60 -34.28
C PRO A 103 -4.07 -1.81 -35.58
N LYS A 104 -2.90 -1.26 -35.93
CA LYS A 104 -2.72 -0.63 -37.23
C LYS A 104 -2.61 -1.69 -38.30
N ARG A 105 -3.29 -1.45 -39.42
CA ARG A 105 -3.29 -2.32 -40.59
C ARG A 105 -2.74 -1.60 -41.83
N ASN A 106 -1.97 -2.31 -42.60
CA ASN A 106 -1.47 -1.83 -43.87
C ASN A 106 -2.59 -1.84 -44.96
N LYS A 107 -2.28 -1.38 -46.16
CA LYS A 107 -3.23 -1.31 -47.29
C LYS A 107 -3.82 -2.69 -47.68
N PHE A 108 -3.19 -3.77 -47.26
CA PHE A 108 -3.63 -5.16 -47.52
C PHE A 108 -4.41 -5.77 -46.32
N GLY A 109 -4.72 -4.97 -45.30
CA GLY A 109 -5.45 -5.43 -44.12
C GLY A 109 -4.60 -6.21 -43.08
N MET A 110 -3.30 -6.42 -43.33
CA MET A 110 -2.37 -7.08 -42.41
C MET A 110 -1.87 -6.11 -41.35
N LEU A 111 -1.43 -6.63 -40.18
CA LEU A 111 -0.85 -5.84 -39.12
C LEU A 111 0.40 -5.11 -39.58
N ASP A 112 0.42 -3.80 -39.40
CA ASP A 112 1.58 -2.93 -39.67
C ASP A 112 2.43 -2.76 -38.42
N LYS A 113 3.21 -3.77 -38.06
CA LYS A 113 4.07 -3.76 -36.87
C LYS A 113 5.10 -2.61 -36.91
N LYS A 114 5.57 -2.23 -38.11
CA LYS A 114 6.55 -1.15 -38.25
C LYS A 114 5.93 0.21 -37.94
N ALA A 115 4.73 0.50 -38.45
CA ALA A 115 4.02 1.73 -38.14
C ALA A 115 3.64 1.82 -36.65
N MET A 116 3.20 0.69 -36.05
CA MET A 116 2.93 0.60 -34.61
C MET A 116 4.16 0.90 -33.76
N LEU A 117 5.30 0.29 -34.10
CA LEU A 117 6.55 0.48 -33.35
C LEU A 117 7.04 1.94 -33.46
N THR A 118 7.06 2.51 -34.67
CA THR A 118 7.51 3.90 -34.87
C THR A 118 6.65 4.89 -34.09
N GLU A 119 5.33 4.72 -34.07
CA GLU A 119 4.43 5.58 -33.30
C GLU A 119 4.65 5.44 -31.79
N ALA A 120 4.74 4.19 -31.30
CA ALA A 120 4.98 3.92 -29.88
C ALA A 120 6.34 4.52 -29.42
N GLU A 121 7.42 4.34 -30.21
CA GLU A 121 8.73 4.93 -29.92
C GLU A 121 8.69 6.47 -29.89
N ASN A 122 7.97 7.09 -30.83
CA ASN A 122 7.81 8.53 -30.85
C ASN A 122 7.05 9.02 -29.62
N THR A 123 5.95 8.35 -29.26
CA THR A 123 5.16 8.69 -28.08
C THR A 123 5.98 8.51 -26.78
N CYS A 124 6.73 7.42 -26.68
CA CYS A 124 7.64 7.20 -25.55
C CYS A 124 8.68 8.32 -25.44
N ARG A 125 9.28 8.70 -26.57
CA ARG A 125 10.27 9.79 -26.61
C ARG A 125 9.69 11.15 -26.21
N GLU A 126 8.48 11.49 -26.68
CA GLU A 126 7.78 12.73 -26.30
C GLU A 126 7.47 12.80 -24.80
N LEU A 127 7.22 11.65 -24.20
CA LEU A 127 6.87 11.54 -22.78
C LEU A 127 8.10 11.35 -21.87
N GLY A 128 9.26 11.03 -22.47
CA GLY A 128 10.48 10.71 -21.73
C GLY A 128 10.42 9.35 -21.03
N ILE A 129 9.74 8.39 -21.65
CA ILE A 129 9.54 7.02 -21.14
C ILE A 129 10.49 6.08 -21.89
N GLU A 130 11.14 5.18 -21.18
CA GLU A 130 11.93 4.10 -21.74
C GLU A 130 11.20 2.77 -21.53
N LEU A 131 10.68 2.17 -22.60
CA LEU A 131 10.01 0.87 -22.55
C LEU A 131 10.65 -0.10 -23.53
N PRO A 132 10.90 -1.36 -23.13
CA PRO A 132 11.38 -2.41 -24.02
C PRO A 132 10.21 -2.96 -24.86
N LEU A 133 9.74 -2.17 -25.85
CA LEU A 133 8.51 -2.40 -26.62
C LEU A 133 8.42 -3.78 -27.28
N THR A 134 9.56 -4.37 -27.62
CA THR A 134 9.63 -5.67 -28.30
C THR A 134 9.76 -6.87 -27.35
N THR A 135 9.86 -6.63 -26.05
CA THR A 135 9.97 -7.67 -25.01
C THR A 135 8.56 -8.11 -24.57
N GLU A 136 8.40 -9.40 -24.27
CA GLU A 136 7.17 -9.94 -23.69
C GLU A 136 6.88 -9.29 -22.34
N ALA A 137 5.63 -8.90 -22.09
CA ALA A 137 5.24 -8.17 -20.89
C ALA A 137 5.53 -8.97 -19.60
N GLY A 138 5.38 -10.30 -19.62
CA GLY A 138 5.68 -11.14 -18.48
C GLY A 138 7.15 -11.18 -18.05
N LEU A 139 8.08 -10.74 -18.92
CA LEU A 139 9.51 -10.62 -18.63
C LEU A 139 9.91 -9.20 -18.20
N CYS A 140 8.97 -8.25 -18.24
CA CYS A 140 9.20 -6.87 -17.87
C CYS A 140 8.86 -6.64 -16.39
N SER A 141 9.47 -5.60 -15.80
CA SER A 141 9.10 -5.16 -14.45
C SER A 141 7.62 -4.74 -14.36
N VAL A 142 7.04 -4.83 -13.17
CA VAL A 142 5.66 -4.39 -12.91
C VAL A 142 5.49 -2.92 -13.31
N GLY A 143 6.49 -2.07 -13.06
CA GLY A 143 6.49 -0.67 -13.48
C GLY A 143 6.41 -0.50 -15.00
N HIS A 144 7.17 -1.26 -15.79
CA HIS A 144 7.06 -1.23 -17.26
C HIS A 144 5.68 -1.68 -17.76
N GLN A 145 5.09 -2.69 -17.12
CA GLN A 145 3.74 -3.16 -17.44
C GLN A 145 2.70 -2.06 -17.16
N GLN A 146 2.78 -1.42 -15.99
CA GLN A 146 1.91 -0.31 -15.59
C GLN A 146 2.05 0.87 -16.55
N MET A 147 3.28 1.29 -16.85
CA MET A 147 3.53 2.38 -17.79
C MET A 147 3.00 2.06 -19.20
N THR A 148 3.02 0.79 -19.61
CA THR A 148 2.43 0.35 -20.89
C THR A 148 0.91 0.51 -20.88
N GLU A 149 0.24 0.17 -19.78
CA GLU A 149 -1.20 0.33 -19.64
C GLU A 149 -1.61 1.81 -19.69
N ILE A 150 -0.88 2.67 -18.99
CA ILE A 150 -1.09 4.12 -18.99
C ILE A 150 -0.86 4.70 -20.39
N LEU A 151 0.23 4.28 -21.06
CA LEU A 151 0.54 4.71 -22.42
C LEU A 151 -0.53 4.28 -23.41
N ARG A 152 -1.07 3.07 -23.28
CA ARG A 152 -2.21 2.56 -24.08
C ARG A 152 -3.39 3.52 -24.02
N ILE A 153 -3.75 3.98 -22.81
CA ILE A 153 -4.88 4.89 -22.62
C ILE A 153 -4.59 6.29 -23.19
N LEU A 154 -3.37 6.78 -23.06
CA LEU A 154 -2.95 8.04 -23.68
C LEU A 154 -3.03 8.04 -25.21
N MET A 155 -2.82 6.89 -25.82
CA MET A 155 -2.94 6.69 -27.26
C MET A 155 -4.41 6.53 -27.72
N LEU A 156 -5.34 6.32 -26.78
CA LEU A 156 -6.78 6.41 -27.01
C LEU A 156 -7.20 7.88 -26.81
N ASP A 157 -7.99 8.46 -27.70
CA ASP A 157 -8.54 9.83 -27.54
C ASP A 157 -9.56 9.87 -26.38
N ALA A 158 -9.10 9.47 -25.18
CA ALA A 158 -9.93 9.44 -23.97
C ALA A 158 -10.26 10.87 -23.53
N LYS A 159 -11.52 11.11 -23.19
CA LYS A 159 -12.02 12.36 -22.63
C LYS A 159 -12.01 12.34 -21.10
N VAL A 160 -12.18 11.15 -20.55
CA VAL A 160 -12.13 10.88 -19.11
C VAL A 160 -11.24 9.69 -18.85
N VAL A 161 -10.32 9.82 -17.91
CA VAL A 161 -9.43 8.73 -17.47
C VAL A 161 -9.61 8.52 -15.99
N ILE A 162 -9.98 7.33 -15.60
CA ILE A 162 -10.06 6.90 -14.21
C ILE A 162 -8.77 6.15 -13.89
N MET A 163 -8.10 6.50 -12.82
CA MET A 163 -6.86 5.88 -12.33
C MET A 163 -7.08 5.39 -10.90
N ASP A 164 -7.10 4.07 -10.71
CA ASP A 164 -7.29 3.45 -9.39
C ASP A 164 -5.93 2.98 -8.85
N GLU A 165 -5.39 3.71 -7.87
CA GLU A 165 -4.07 3.50 -7.24
C GLU A 165 -2.90 3.29 -8.23
N PRO A 166 -2.73 4.18 -9.22
CA PRO A 166 -1.80 3.93 -10.32
C PRO A 166 -0.32 3.93 -9.91
N THR A 167 0.02 4.43 -8.72
CA THR A 167 1.40 4.53 -8.20
C THR A 167 1.79 3.39 -7.28
N ALA A 168 0.88 2.46 -6.96
CA ALA A 168 1.11 1.42 -5.97
C ALA A 168 2.33 0.51 -6.27
N ALA A 169 2.67 0.33 -7.56
CA ALA A 169 3.75 -0.53 -8.02
C ALA A 169 4.88 0.24 -8.75
N LEU A 170 4.83 1.57 -8.75
CA LEU A 170 5.79 2.43 -9.45
C LEU A 170 6.92 2.90 -8.52
N THR A 171 8.11 3.01 -9.08
CA THR A 171 9.24 3.73 -8.46
C THR A 171 8.97 5.24 -8.47
N GLU A 172 9.69 6.02 -7.67
CA GLU A 172 9.57 7.49 -7.65
C GLU A 172 9.79 8.12 -9.04
N ARG A 173 10.76 7.62 -9.80
CA ARG A 173 11.04 8.10 -11.17
C ARG A 173 9.86 7.82 -12.12
N GLU A 174 9.26 6.65 -12.02
CA GLU A 174 8.08 6.27 -12.80
C GLU A 174 6.85 7.08 -12.37
N THR A 175 6.66 7.28 -11.06
CA THR A 175 5.60 8.15 -10.50
C THR A 175 5.73 9.60 -11.01
N ALA A 176 6.92 10.16 -10.98
CA ALA A 176 7.17 11.50 -11.54
C ALA A 176 6.84 11.56 -13.04
N THR A 177 7.10 10.48 -13.78
CA THR A 177 6.74 10.37 -15.19
C THR A 177 5.23 10.29 -15.38
N LEU A 178 4.51 9.49 -14.57
CA LEU A 178 3.06 9.44 -14.58
C LEU A 178 2.44 10.83 -14.35
N PHE A 179 2.93 11.59 -13.36
CA PHE A 179 2.41 12.94 -13.08
C PHE A 179 2.65 13.91 -14.25
N LYS A 180 3.80 13.82 -14.94
CA LYS A 180 4.01 14.57 -16.19
C LYS A 180 2.99 14.20 -17.27
N MET A 181 2.62 12.92 -17.36
CA MET A 181 1.60 12.45 -18.30
C MET A 181 0.22 12.99 -17.92
N MET A 182 -0.15 12.93 -16.63
CA MET A 182 -1.42 13.48 -16.14
C MET A 182 -1.54 14.99 -16.45
N ARG A 183 -0.49 15.76 -16.18
CA ARG A 183 -0.46 17.20 -16.51
C ARG A 183 -0.62 17.47 -18.02
N LYS A 184 -0.03 16.63 -18.89
CA LYS A 184 -0.23 16.72 -20.34
C LYS A 184 -1.66 16.36 -20.75
N MET A 185 -2.26 15.33 -20.17
CA MET A 185 -3.67 14.98 -20.39
C MET A 185 -4.60 16.10 -19.95
N LYS A 186 -4.40 16.63 -18.75
CA LYS A 186 -5.12 17.78 -18.21
C LYS A 186 -5.05 18.99 -19.17
N ALA A 187 -3.86 19.33 -19.67
CA ALA A 187 -3.67 20.43 -20.62
C ALA A 187 -4.37 20.20 -21.97
N ARG A 188 -4.67 18.95 -22.33
CA ARG A 188 -5.48 18.59 -23.52
C ARG A 188 -6.97 18.57 -23.25
N GLY A 189 -7.42 18.94 -22.05
CA GLY A 189 -8.82 18.95 -21.66
C GLY A 189 -9.35 17.58 -21.19
N VAL A 190 -8.50 16.59 -20.91
CA VAL A 190 -8.93 15.31 -20.36
C VAL A 190 -9.33 15.50 -18.89
N ALA A 191 -10.50 15.03 -18.49
CA ALA A 191 -10.89 14.92 -17.10
C ALA A 191 -10.24 13.67 -16.49
N ILE A 192 -9.59 13.81 -15.33
CA ILE A 192 -8.92 12.68 -14.67
C ILE A 192 -9.55 12.44 -13.31
N VAL A 193 -9.99 11.21 -13.05
CA VAL A 193 -10.37 10.76 -11.71
C VAL A 193 -9.19 10.02 -11.14
N TYR A 194 -8.65 10.53 -10.03
CA TYR A 194 -7.48 9.99 -9.38
C TYR A 194 -7.87 9.38 -8.02
N ILE A 195 -7.80 8.05 -7.93
CA ILE A 195 -8.06 7.33 -6.68
C ILE A 195 -6.72 6.97 -6.07
N SER A 196 -6.42 7.54 -4.91
CA SER A 196 -5.20 7.24 -4.14
C SER A 196 -5.47 7.43 -2.66
N HIS A 197 -4.73 6.72 -1.83
CA HIS A 197 -4.70 6.92 -0.39
C HIS A 197 -3.46 7.74 0.05
N ARG A 198 -2.58 8.11 -0.88
CA ARG A 198 -1.38 8.92 -0.63
C ARG A 198 -1.71 10.40 -0.68
N MET A 199 -1.77 11.03 0.49
CA MET A 199 -2.14 12.45 0.61
C MET A 199 -1.21 13.37 -0.17
N GLU A 200 0.11 13.09 -0.16
CA GLU A 200 1.11 13.90 -0.88
C GLU A 200 0.81 13.98 -2.38
N GLU A 201 0.46 12.84 -3.00
CA GLU A 201 0.11 12.78 -4.41
C GLU A 201 -1.16 13.57 -4.71
N VAL A 202 -2.18 13.42 -3.86
CA VAL A 202 -3.47 14.09 -4.02
C VAL A 202 -3.31 15.61 -3.90
N PHE A 203 -2.60 16.08 -2.87
CA PHE A 203 -2.41 17.50 -2.64
C PHE A 203 -1.46 18.17 -3.65
N SER A 204 -0.55 17.41 -4.28
CA SER A 204 0.36 17.95 -5.31
C SER A 204 -0.24 17.96 -6.72
N GLU A 205 -1.10 16.99 -7.06
CA GLU A 205 -1.51 16.77 -8.45
C GLU A 205 -3.00 17.02 -8.73
N CYS A 206 -3.86 17.05 -7.68
CA CYS A 206 -5.29 17.15 -7.86
C CYS A 206 -5.82 18.57 -7.60
N ASP A 207 -6.84 18.96 -8.36
CA ASP A 207 -7.49 20.26 -8.24
C ASP A 207 -8.66 20.25 -7.26
N THR A 208 -9.41 19.15 -7.24
CA THR A 208 -10.61 18.97 -6.42
C THR A 208 -10.55 17.63 -5.73
N ILE A 209 -11.04 17.58 -4.50
CA ILE A 209 -11.12 16.36 -3.68
C ILE A 209 -12.59 16.09 -3.36
N THR A 210 -13.05 14.88 -3.66
CA THR A 210 -14.31 14.32 -3.14
C THR A 210 -13.99 13.22 -2.15
N VAL A 211 -14.52 13.32 -0.94
CA VAL A 211 -14.41 12.27 0.08
C VAL A 211 -15.69 11.47 0.15
N MET A 212 -15.55 10.15 0.04
CA MET A 212 -16.62 9.18 0.24
C MET A 212 -16.44 8.40 1.55
N ARG A 213 -17.55 8.15 2.26
CA ARG A 213 -17.58 7.28 3.44
C ARG A 213 -18.93 6.57 3.54
N ASP A 214 -18.94 5.28 3.85
CA ASP A 214 -20.12 4.44 4.05
C ASP A 214 -21.15 4.51 2.91
N GLY A 215 -20.66 4.64 1.67
CA GLY A 215 -21.49 4.74 0.47
C GLY A 215 -22.12 6.11 0.22
N HIS A 216 -21.66 7.16 0.87
CA HIS A 216 -22.09 8.54 0.69
C HIS A 216 -20.95 9.46 0.25
N THR A 217 -21.29 10.51 -0.51
CA THR A 217 -20.42 11.67 -0.67
C THR A 217 -20.49 12.53 0.58
N ILE A 218 -19.35 12.72 1.27
CA ILE A 218 -19.28 13.50 2.50
C ILE A 218 -18.99 14.98 2.21
N ILE A 219 -18.00 15.23 1.34
CA ILE A 219 -17.59 16.58 0.98
C ILE A 219 -16.94 16.57 -0.41
N THR A 220 -17.09 17.65 -1.14
CA THR A 220 -16.33 17.97 -2.35
C THR A 220 -15.84 19.41 -2.23
N LYS A 221 -14.50 19.59 -2.32
CA LYS A 221 -13.85 20.91 -2.23
C LYS A 221 -12.66 21.01 -3.17
N PRO A 222 -12.29 22.22 -3.63
CA PRO A 222 -10.99 22.48 -4.21
C PRO A 222 -9.87 22.08 -3.25
N THR A 223 -8.80 21.46 -3.78
CA THR A 223 -7.65 21.02 -2.96
C THR A 223 -7.01 22.17 -2.18
N ALA A 224 -7.00 23.37 -2.75
CA ALA A 224 -6.47 24.57 -2.08
C ALA A 224 -7.31 25.06 -0.87
N GLU A 225 -8.54 24.57 -0.72
CA GLU A 225 -9.49 24.99 0.32
C GLU A 225 -9.70 23.95 1.43
N ILE A 226 -8.97 22.86 1.39
CA ILE A 226 -9.10 21.77 2.37
C ILE A 226 -7.71 21.35 2.87
N SER A 227 -7.57 21.05 4.14
CA SER A 227 -6.33 20.53 4.72
C SER A 227 -6.30 19.00 4.72
N VAL A 228 -5.09 18.42 4.85
CA VAL A 228 -4.92 16.97 5.03
C VAL A 228 -5.73 16.46 6.22
N ASP A 229 -5.68 17.18 7.34
CA ASP A 229 -6.42 16.86 8.57
C ASP A 229 -7.93 16.82 8.34
N GLU A 230 -8.45 17.77 7.54
CA GLU A 230 -9.86 17.84 7.21
C GLU A 230 -10.29 16.69 6.30
N VAL A 231 -9.47 16.32 5.31
CA VAL A 231 -9.70 15.15 4.45
C VAL A 231 -9.75 13.87 5.28
N VAL A 232 -8.74 13.64 6.13
CA VAL A 232 -8.70 12.45 7.00
C VAL A 232 -9.89 12.39 7.95
N ARG A 233 -10.25 13.53 8.57
CA ARG A 233 -11.44 13.60 9.43
C ARG A 233 -12.73 13.24 8.69
N HIS A 234 -12.90 13.69 7.46
CA HIS A 234 -14.07 13.34 6.65
C HIS A 234 -14.05 11.87 6.20
N MET A 235 -12.86 11.29 5.93
CA MET A 235 -12.72 9.88 5.57
C MET A 235 -13.05 8.94 6.74
N VAL A 236 -12.46 9.21 7.91
CA VAL A 236 -12.52 8.33 9.10
C VAL A 236 -13.68 8.72 10.03
N GLY A 237 -14.11 9.98 9.99
CA GLY A 237 -15.12 10.52 10.90
C GLY A 237 -14.57 10.96 12.26
N ARG A 238 -13.24 11.02 12.42
CA ARG A 238 -12.52 11.41 13.64
C ARG A 238 -11.37 12.37 13.30
N SER A 239 -10.84 13.12 14.29
CA SER A 239 -9.67 13.99 14.11
C SER A 239 -8.37 13.20 13.99
N ILE A 240 -7.33 13.78 13.40
CA ILE A 240 -5.99 13.16 13.29
C ILE A 240 -5.37 12.93 14.67
N ASP A 241 -5.58 13.83 15.64
CA ASP A 241 -5.12 13.63 17.01
C ASP A 241 -5.72 12.37 17.67
N GLU A 242 -6.92 11.96 17.20
CA GLU A 242 -7.55 10.70 17.59
C GLU A 242 -7.11 9.52 16.71
N PHE A 243 -6.38 9.76 15.62
CA PHE A 243 -5.97 8.70 14.69
C PHE A 243 -4.78 7.89 15.22
N TYR A 244 -3.77 8.56 15.77
CA TYR A 244 -2.66 7.88 16.46
C TYR A 244 -3.01 7.76 17.94
N PRO A 245 -3.13 6.52 18.49
CA PRO A 245 -3.43 6.34 19.90
C PRO A 245 -2.27 6.88 20.74
N ALA A 246 -2.61 7.60 21.81
CA ALA A 246 -1.60 8.08 22.76
C ALA A 246 -0.78 6.90 23.31
N ARG A 247 0.53 7.10 23.42
CA ARG A 247 1.42 6.14 24.06
C ARG A 247 1.11 6.08 25.56
N THR A 248 0.91 4.87 26.07
CA THR A 248 0.57 4.61 27.49
C THR A 248 1.69 3.92 28.24
N THR A 249 2.67 3.35 27.50
CA THR A 249 3.84 2.68 28.06
C THR A 249 5.00 3.66 28.20
N THR A 250 5.73 3.56 29.30
CA THR A 250 7.02 4.26 29.47
C THR A 250 8.15 3.25 29.28
N PRO A 251 9.07 3.49 28.31
CA PRO A 251 10.22 2.61 28.11
C PRO A 251 11.07 2.47 29.37
N SER A 252 11.60 1.25 29.64
CA SER A 252 12.37 0.97 30.83
C SER A 252 13.81 0.52 30.54
N GLU A 253 14.22 -0.69 30.92
CA GLU A 253 15.57 -1.22 30.72
C GLU A 253 15.85 -1.57 29.24
N VAL A 254 17.14 -1.55 28.85
CA VAL A 254 17.58 -1.95 27.50
C VAL A 254 17.38 -3.46 27.33
N VAL A 255 16.60 -3.86 26.32
CA VAL A 255 16.35 -5.28 25.96
C VAL A 255 17.11 -5.72 24.72
N MET A 256 17.53 -4.78 23.86
CA MET A 256 18.40 -5.06 22.73
C MET A 256 19.47 -3.97 22.63
N SER A 257 20.72 -4.38 22.38
CA SER A 257 21.76 -3.49 21.86
C SER A 257 22.34 -4.06 20.58
N VAL A 258 22.60 -3.19 19.64
CA VAL A 258 23.29 -3.46 18.39
C VAL A 258 24.55 -2.61 18.39
N ASP A 259 25.71 -3.24 18.34
CA ASP A 259 26.99 -2.59 18.44
C ASP A 259 27.83 -2.89 17.20
N ASN A 260 28.13 -1.85 16.41
CA ASN A 260 28.98 -1.88 15.22
C ASN A 260 28.56 -2.97 14.19
N LEU A 261 27.26 -3.24 14.06
CA LEU A 261 26.76 -4.21 13.09
C LEU A 261 27.03 -3.70 11.67
N LYS A 262 27.63 -4.53 10.83
CA LYS A 262 27.93 -4.22 9.44
C LYS A 262 27.19 -5.18 8.51
N PRO A 263 25.97 -4.85 8.03
CA PRO A 263 25.25 -5.68 7.07
C PRO A 263 26.05 -5.89 5.78
N GLU A 264 25.85 -7.02 5.12
CA GLU A 264 26.49 -7.29 3.82
C GLU A 264 26.01 -6.27 2.77
N GLY A 265 26.95 -5.69 2.02
CA GLY A 265 26.65 -4.64 1.03
C GLY A 265 26.67 -3.21 1.58
N PHE A 266 26.90 -3.02 2.89
CA PHE A 266 27.06 -1.69 3.49
C PHE A 266 28.50 -1.47 3.97
N ASP A 267 29.00 -0.26 3.81
CA ASP A 267 30.33 0.12 4.30
C ASP A 267 30.30 0.64 5.75
N ASN A 268 29.14 1.06 6.21
CA ASN A 268 28.94 1.69 7.51
C ASN A 268 28.60 0.69 8.62
N GLU A 269 28.92 1.05 9.83
CA GLU A 269 28.57 0.32 11.05
C GLU A 269 27.32 0.92 11.69
N ILE A 270 26.44 0.06 12.20
CA ILE A 270 25.16 0.41 12.79
C ILE A 270 25.22 0.14 14.29
N SER A 271 24.89 1.16 15.10
CA SER A 271 24.79 1.01 16.55
C SER A 271 23.55 1.72 17.07
N PHE A 272 22.75 1.02 17.86
CA PHE A 272 21.57 1.57 18.55
C PHE A 272 21.13 0.64 19.69
N SER A 273 20.22 1.10 20.52
CA SER A 273 19.59 0.30 21.57
C SER A 273 18.08 0.40 21.52
N LEU A 274 17.39 -0.62 22.04
CA LEU A 274 15.95 -0.69 22.19
C LEU A 274 15.62 -0.99 23.65
N ARG A 275 14.68 -0.23 24.21
CA ARG A 275 14.23 -0.40 25.59
C ARG A 275 12.95 -1.24 25.65
N LYS A 276 12.71 -1.86 26.78
CA LYS A 276 11.49 -2.65 27.02
C LYS A 276 10.25 -1.77 26.96
N GLY A 277 9.25 -2.21 26.18
CA GLY A 277 8.00 -1.50 25.96
C GLY A 277 8.13 -0.28 25.04
N GLU A 278 9.31 -0.06 24.42
CA GLU A 278 9.56 1.03 23.47
C GLU A 278 9.03 0.70 22.10
N ILE A 279 8.54 1.71 21.38
CA ILE A 279 8.41 1.73 19.94
C ILE A 279 9.54 2.61 19.37
N LEU A 280 10.58 2.00 18.83
CA LEU A 280 11.63 2.68 18.08
C LEU A 280 11.21 2.81 16.62
N GLY A 281 10.88 4.03 16.19
CA GLY A 281 10.61 4.33 14.79
C GLY A 281 11.90 4.38 13.98
N VAL A 282 11.90 3.78 12.80
CA VAL A 282 13.03 3.82 11.87
C VAL A 282 12.60 4.54 10.61
N ALA A 283 13.12 5.76 10.43
CA ALA A 283 12.85 6.64 9.30
C ALA A 283 14.06 6.71 8.34
N GLY A 284 13.85 7.22 7.14
CA GLY A 284 14.87 7.44 6.13
C GLY A 284 14.31 7.40 4.72
N LEU A 285 15.05 7.89 3.74
CA LEU A 285 14.64 7.86 2.34
C LEU A 285 14.51 6.43 1.82
N MET A 286 13.80 6.26 0.70
CA MET A 286 13.69 4.97 0.01
C MET A 286 15.09 4.52 -0.44
N GLY A 287 15.43 3.26 -0.16
CA GLY A 287 16.77 2.73 -0.44
C GLY A 287 17.86 3.12 0.58
N ALA A 288 17.50 3.78 1.69
CA ALA A 288 18.47 4.12 2.75
C ALA A 288 19.05 2.91 3.51
N GLY A 289 18.52 1.70 3.31
CA GLY A 289 19.02 0.48 3.95
C GLY A 289 18.24 0.04 5.19
N ARG A 290 17.05 0.60 5.44
CA ARG A 290 16.23 0.31 6.63
C ARG A 290 15.87 -1.17 6.76
N THR A 291 15.27 -1.74 5.73
CA THR A 291 14.85 -3.15 5.66
C THR A 291 16.04 -4.09 5.75
N GLU A 292 17.12 -3.81 5.03
CA GLU A 292 18.34 -4.63 4.99
C GLU A 292 18.99 -4.73 6.37
N ILE A 293 19.02 -3.63 7.13
CA ILE A 293 19.51 -3.63 8.51
C ILE A 293 18.66 -4.56 9.40
N MET A 294 17.34 -4.47 9.31
CA MET A 294 16.43 -5.32 10.09
C MET A 294 16.55 -6.79 9.70
N ARG A 295 16.69 -7.09 8.40
CA ARG A 295 16.93 -8.44 7.89
C ARG A 295 18.25 -9.03 8.37
N ALA A 296 19.31 -8.22 8.47
CA ALA A 296 20.58 -8.65 9.00
C ALA A 296 20.51 -8.98 10.51
N ILE A 297 19.81 -8.16 11.30
CA ILE A 297 19.54 -8.42 12.72
C ILE A 297 18.77 -9.73 12.92
N PHE A 298 17.78 -9.99 12.05
CA PHE A 298 16.95 -11.19 12.12
C PHE A 298 17.63 -12.44 11.53
N GLY A 299 18.79 -12.28 10.85
CA GLY A 299 19.56 -13.39 10.26
C GLY A 299 19.00 -13.90 8.92
N VAL A 300 18.21 -13.09 8.20
CA VAL A 300 17.84 -13.34 6.80
C VAL A 300 19.01 -13.01 5.89
N ASP A 301 19.61 -11.83 6.10
CA ASP A 301 20.79 -11.38 5.39
C ASP A 301 22.03 -11.52 6.28
N LYS A 302 23.21 -11.63 5.67
CA LYS A 302 24.48 -11.77 6.41
C LYS A 302 24.98 -10.41 6.90
N HIS A 303 25.83 -10.43 7.92
CA HIS A 303 26.62 -9.29 8.37
C HIS A 303 28.10 -9.68 8.54
N ASN A 304 29.00 -8.72 8.33
CA ASN A 304 30.44 -8.93 8.34
C ASN A 304 31.12 -8.55 9.67
N GLY A 305 30.36 -8.17 10.69
CA GLY A 305 30.90 -7.77 11.99
C GLY A 305 29.80 -7.24 12.89
N GLY A 306 30.22 -6.81 14.08
CA GLY A 306 29.35 -6.28 15.11
C GLY A 306 28.70 -7.35 15.99
N THR A 307 27.97 -6.88 16.98
CA THR A 307 27.34 -7.72 17.99
C THR A 307 25.90 -7.28 18.23
N VAL A 308 24.99 -8.24 18.26
CA VAL A 308 23.61 -8.01 18.69
C VAL A 308 23.44 -8.70 20.05
N THR A 309 23.00 -7.96 21.05
CA THR A 309 22.71 -8.49 22.39
C THR A 309 21.22 -8.39 22.64
N VAL A 310 20.60 -9.48 23.11
CA VAL A 310 19.16 -9.53 23.42
C VAL A 310 18.98 -10.05 24.83
N ASN A 311 18.28 -9.31 25.68
CA ASN A 311 18.06 -9.63 27.10
C ASN A 311 19.37 -9.99 27.83
N GLY A 312 20.44 -9.22 27.58
CA GLY A 312 21.77 -9.40 28.18
C GLY A 312 22.60 -10.57 27.62
N SER A 313 22.11 -11.29 26.62
CA SER A 313 22.81 -12.41 25.98
C SER A 313 23.20 -12.06 24.54
N VAL A 314 24.47 -12.33 24.18
CA VAL A 314 24.95 -12.11 22.81
C VAL A 314 24.25 -13.09 21.86
N LEU A 315 23.60 -12.56 20.85
CA LEU A 315 22.91 -13.31 19.80
C LEU A 315 23.91 -13.72 18.70
N ASN A 316 24.17 -15.00 18.58
CA ASN A 316 24.91 -15.54 17.44
C ASN A 316 23.92 -15.91 16.32
N CYS A 317 23.45 -14.90 15.60
CA CYS A 317 22.42 -15.05 14.57
C CYS A 317 23.04 -15.41 13.23
N LYS A 318 22.90 -16.67 12.83
CA LYS A 318 23.32 -17.17 11.49
C LYS A 318 22.14 -17.44 10.57
N LYS A 319 20.94 -17.53 11.13
CA LYS A 319 19.70 -17.82 10.44
C LYS A 319 18.52 -17.37 11.28
N PRO A 320 17.34 -17.15 10.67
CA PRO A 320 16.14 -16.64 11.35
C PRO A 320 15.73 -17.42 12.61
N GLU A 321 15.93 -18.74 12.63
CA GLU A 321 15.59 -19.56 13.79
C GLU A 321 16.38 -19.19 15.05
N ASP A 322 17.58 -18.63 14.90
CA ASP A 322 18.41 -18.20 16.03
C ASP A 322 17.79 -16.93 16.66
N ALA A 323 17.35 -15.96 15.84
CA ALA A 323 16.65 -14.77 16.28
C ALA A 323 15.29 -15.11 16.93
N ILE A 324 14.53 -16.04 16.34
CA ILE A 324 13.25 -16.50 16.89
C ILE A 324 13.45 -17.11 18.28
N LYS A 325 14.46 -17.95 18.48
CA LYS A 325 14.80 -18.53 19.78
C LYS A 325 15.21 -17.50 20.81
N ALA A 326 15.82 -16.40 20.38
CA ALA A 326 16.17 -15.27 21.24
C ALA A 326 14.98 -14.38 21.59
N GLY A 327 13.78 -14.66 21.03
CA GLY A 327 12.56 -13.91 21.29
C GLY A 327 12.35 -12.72 20.35
N ILE A 328 12.97 -12.72 19.17
CA ILE A 328 12.73 -11.72 18.13
C ILE A 328 11.74 -12.28 17.11
N ALA A 329 10.74 -11.50 16.74
CA ALA A 329 9.83 -11.75 15.62
C ALA A 329 10.06 -10.71 14.52
N PHE A 330 9.77 -11.07 13.25
CA PHE A 330 9.91 -10.17 12.11
C PHE A 330 8.67 -10.20 11.22
N ILE A 331 8.00 -9.07 11.12
CA ILE A 331 6.89 -8.83 10.21
C ILE A 331 7.47 -8.11 9.00
N THR A 332 7.44 -8.77 7.85
CA THR A 332 8.05 -8.32 6.60
C THR A 332 7.15 -7.31 5.87
N GLU A 333 7.76 -6.46 5.05
CA GLU A 333 7.09 -5.45 4.24
C GLU A 333 5.99 -6.05 3.34
N ASN A 334 6.29 -7.15 2.65
CA ASN A 334 5.35 -7.79 1.74
C ASN A 334 4.61 -8.97 2.38
N ARG A 335 3.47 -8.67 3.02
CA ARG A 335 2.65 -9.70 3.69
C ARG A 335 2.15 -10.80 2.76
N LYS A 336 1.92 -10.50 1.45
CA LYS A 336 1.36 -11.46 0.49
C LYS A 336 2.37 -12.48 0.00
N SER A 337 3.62 -12.08 -0.22
CA SER A 337 4.68 -12.96 -0.73
C SER A 337 5.55 -13.57 0.37
N GLU A 338 5.68 -12.90 1.54
CA GLU A 338 6.61 -13.28 2.59
C GLU A 338 5.90 -13.56 3.93
N GLY A 339 4.83 -12.81 4.23
CA GLY A 339 4.15 -12.90 5.52
C GLY A 339 3.18 -14.07 5.63
N LEU A 340 2.45 -14.39 4.55
CA LEU A 340 1.35 -15.37 4.51
C LEU A 340 1.51 -16.37 3.38
N ILE A 341 0.98 -17.56 3.58
CA ILE A 341 0.68 -18.50 2.50
C ILE A 341 -0.81 -18.31 2.18
N LEU A 342 -1.12 -17.53 1.14
CA LEU A 342 -2.47 -17.04 0.85
C LEU A 342 -3.50 -18.15 0.64
N ASP A 343 -3.11 -19.27 0.06
CA ASP A 343 -3.99 -20.43 -0.19
C ASP A 343 -4.21 -21.30 1.06
N PHE A 344 -3.40 -21.08 2.11
CA PHE A 344 -3.59 -21.80 3.38
C PHE A 344 -4.68 -21.10 4.19
N SER A 345 -5.31 -21.90 5.07
CA SER A 345 -6.30 -21.36 5.99
C SER A 345 -5.67 -20.35 6.96
N ILE A 346 -6.50 -19.45 7.48
CA ILE A 346 -6.13 -18.49 8.51
C ILE A 346 -5.48 -19.21 9.70
N GLY A 347 -6.12 -20.28 10.18
CA GLY A 347 -5.61 -21.10 11.28
C GLY A 347 -4.26 -21.76 10.97
N SER A 348 -4.05 -22.25 9.75
CA SER A 348 -2.78 -22.82 9.35
C SER A 348 -1.66 -21.79 9.33
N ASN A 349 -1.93 -20.58 8.83
CA ASN A 349 -0.96 -19.48 8.85
C ASN A 349 -0.55 -19.10 10.28
N ILE A 350 -1.51 -18.98 11.21
CA ILE A 350 -1.23 -18.63 12.61
C ILE A 350 -0.41 -19.71 13.30
N THR A 351 -0.72 -21.00 13.06
CA THR A 351 -0.10 -22.11 13.78
C THR A 351 1.26 -22.53 13.21
N LEU A 352 1.57 -22.22 11.95
CA LEU A 352 2.76 -22.69 11.24
C LEU A 352 4.08 -22.51 12.02
N PRO A 353 4.46 -21.32 12.53
CA PRO A 353 5.69 -21.14 13.30
C PRO A 353 5.59 -21.72 14.73
N ASN A 354 4.40 -22.06 15.19
CA ASN A 354 4.12 -22.48 16.56
C ASN A 354 3.96 -24.01 16.69
N LEU A 355 4.12 -24.77 15.58
CA LEU A 355 3.84 -26.21 15.55
C LEU A 355 4.62 -27.02 16.60
N SER A 356 5.91 -26.71 16.79
CA SER A 356 6.76 -27.43 17.77
C SER A 356 6.31 -27.22 19.22
N GLU A 357 5.66 -26.10 19.52
CA GLU A 357 5.18 -25.78 20.86
C GLU A 357 3.78 -26.33 21.10
N ILE A 358 2.91 -26.27 20.07
CA ILE A 358 1.55 -26.80 20.15
C ILE A 358 1.55 -28.33 20.14
N CYS A 359 2.47 -28.92 19.34
CA CYS A 359 2.55 -30.36 19.12
C CYS A 359 3.98 -30.90 19.36
N PRO A 360 4.48 -30.90 20.61
CA PRO A 360 5.87 -31.29 20.93
C PRO A 360 6.18 -32.77 20.59
N SER A 361 5.18 -33.63 20.47
CA SER A 361 5.32 -35.04 20.08
C SER A 361 5.51 -35.24 18.57
N HIS A 362 5.60 -34.18 17.77
CA HIS A 362 5.61 -34.19 16.30
C HIS A 362 4.36 -34.83 15.64
N VAL A 363 3.32 -35.12 16.40
CA VAL A 363 2.02 -35.56 15.90
C VAL A 363 1.07 -34.38 15.93
N LEU A 364 0.52 -33.99 14.77
CA LEU A 364 -0.39 -32.87 14.65
C LEU A 364 -1.72 -33.16 15.32
N ASP A 365 -2.03 -32.41 16.38
CA ASP A 365 -3.32 -32.41 17.05
C ASP A 365 -4.19 -31.28 16.50
N LYS A 366 -5.13 -31.63 15.62
CA LYS A 366 -6.02 -30.63 14.99
C LYS A 366 -6.86 -29.86 16.01
N GLY A 367 -7.25 -30.49 17.12
CA GLY A 367 -8.02 -29.82 18.17
C GLY A 367 -7.21 -28.70 18.81
N LYS A 368 -5.95 -28.99 19.22
CA LYS A 368 -5.04 -28.00 19.81
C LYS A 368 -4.69 -26.89 18.82
N LEU A 369 -4.41 -27.24 17.56
CA LEU A 369 -4.10 -26.26 16.53
C LEU A 369 -5.27 -25.29 16.28
N ASN A 370 -6.49 -25.82 16.17
CA ASN A 370 -7.69 -24.99 15.98
C ASN A 370 -7.97 -24.10 17.19
N SER A 371 -7.86 -24.64 18.42
CA SER A 371 -8.08 -23.85 19.65
C SER A 371 -7.06 -22.72 19.75
N PHE A 372 -5.78 -22.99 19.50
CA PHE A 372 -4.73 -21.99 19.51
C PHE A 372 -4.96 -20.87 18.47
N ALA A 373 -5.29 -21.26 17.24
CA ALA A 373 -5.56 -20.32 16.17
C ALA A 373 -6.80 -19.46 16.45
N ASP A 374 -7.86 -20.05 16.97
CA ASP A 374 -9.11 -19.36 17.29
C ASP A 374 -8.92 -18.36 18.45
N GLU A 375 -8.16 -18.75 19.48
CA GLU A 375 -7.81 -17.86 20.60
C GLU A 375 -7.05 -16.62 20.10
N LEU A 376 -5.97 -16.80 19.33
CA LEU A 376 -5.18 -15.70 18.81
C LEU A 376 -5.95 -14.83 17.78
N SER A 377 -6.74 -15.46 16.93
CA SER A 377 -7.59 -14.75 15.97
C SER A 377 -8.58 -13.83 16.69
N LYS A 378 -9.20 -14.30 17.76
CA LYS A 378 -10.12 -13.51 18.61
C LYS A 378 -9.38 -12.43 19.38
N LYS A 379 -8.25 -12.77 20.04
CA LYS A 379 -7.44 -11.81 20.81
C LYS A 379 -7.03 -10.62 19.96
N LEU A 380 -6.64 -10.84 18.71
CA LEU A 380 -6.17 -9.79 17.81
C LEU A 380 -7.28 -9.20 16.91
N GLY A 381 -8.52 -9.58 17.15
CA GLY A 381 -9.67 -9.02 16.42
C GLY A 381 -9.64 -9.27 14.91
N VAL A 382 -9.20 -10.46 14.47
CA VAL A 382 -9.26 -10.87 13.06
C VAL A 382 -10.72 -11.08 12.66
N LYS A 383 -11.22 -10.27 11.74
CA LYS A 383 -12.60 -10.36 11.24
C LYS A 383 -12.69 -11.45 10.18
N THR A 384 -13.18 -12.62 10.53
CA THR A 384 -13.41 -13.78 9.66
C THR A 384 -14.66 -14.53 10.09
N GLN A 385 -15.30 -15.26 9.18
CA GLN A 385 -16.40 -16.17 9.53
C GLN A 385 -15.86 -17.48 10.10
N SER A 386 -14.67 -17.90 9.67
CA SER A 386 -14.03 -19.13 10.11
C SER A 386 -12.51 -19.09 9.93
N ILE A 387 -11.77 -19.62 10.93
CA ILE A 387 -10.31 -19.82 10.80
C ILE A 387 -9.92 -20.83 9.70
N HIS A 388 -10.89 -21.54 9.13
CA HIS A 388 -10.68 -22.50 8.04
C HIS A 388 -10.72 -21.85 6.64
N GLU A 389 -11.15 -20.59 6.55
CA GLU A 389 -11.09 -19.83 5.30
C GLU A 389 -9.65 -19.57 4.86
N PRO A 390 -9.37 -19.51 3.54
CA PRO A 390 -8.06 -19.16 3.04
C PRO A 390 -7.72 -17.71 3.41
N ALA A 391 -6.44 -17.44 3.69
CA ALA A 391 -5.99 -16.09 4.05
C ALA A 391 -6.21 -15.07 2.91
N SER A 392 -6.30 -15.54 1.66
CA SER A 392 -6.62 -14.72 0.49
C SER A 392 -8.02 -14.08 0.53
N SER A 393 -8.96 -14.66 1.30
CA SER A 393 -10.33 -14.11 1.43
C SER A 393 -10.41 -12.85 2.30
N LEU A 394 -9.37 -12.56 3.08
CA LEU A 394 -9.34 -11.45 4.02
C LEU A 394 -8.97 -10.12 3.38
N SER A 395 -9.52 -9.01 3.92
CA SER A 395 -9.03 -7.66 3.64
C SER A 395 -7.58 -7.47 4.09
N GLY A 396 -6.88 -6.48 3.52
CA GLY A 396 -5.47 -6.19 3.85
C GLY A 396 -5.21 -6.02 5.35
N GLY A 397 -6.05 -5.29 6.05
CA GLY A 397 -5.93 -5.10 7.51
C GLY A 397 -6.11 -6.40 8.30
N ASN A 398 -7.05 -7.28 7.90
CA ASN A 398 -7.21 -8.58 8.55
C ASN A 398 -6.08 -9.55 8.20
N GLN A 399 -5.55 -9.52 6.99
CA GLN A 399 -4.32 -10.25 6.62
C GLN A 399 -3.15 -9.85 7.52
N GLN A 400 -2.96 -8.55 7.77
CA GLN A 400 -1.91 -8.04 8.65
C GLN A 400 -2.10 -8.53 10.09
N LYS A 401 -3.33 -8.50 10.60
CA LYS A 401 -3.64 -9.07 11.92
C LYS A 401 -3.31 -10.56 12.01
N VAL A 402 -3.49 -11.34 10.94
CA VAL A 402 -3.07 -12.75 10.87
C VAL A 402 -1.55 -12.88 10.92
N VAL A 403 -0.79 -12.02 10.22
CA VAL A 403 0.68 -12.00 10.29
C VAL A 403 1.14 -11.68 11.72
N ILE A 404 0.52 -10.70 12.37
CA ILE A 404 0.84 -10.36 13.77
C ILE A 404 0.48 -11.55 14.69
N ALA A 405 -0.69 -12.16 14.51
CA ALA A 405 -1.14 -13.32 15.29
C ALA A 405 -0.15 -14.49 15.23
N LYS A 406 0.34 -14.78 14.03
CA LYS A 406 1.36 -15.78 13.74
C LYS A 406 2.59 -15.62 14.64
N TRP A 407 3.07 -14.38 14.82
CA TRP A 407 4.26 -14.06 15.59
C TRP A 407 3.97 -13.88 17.10
N VAL A 408 2.87 -13.25 17.46
CA VAL A 408 2.46 -13.09 18.88
C VAL A 408 2.29 -14.45 19.56
N GLY A 409 1.88 -15.48 18.82
CA GLY A 409 1.84 -16.86 19.30
C GLY A 409 3.17 -17.39 19.82
N LYS A 410 4.32 -16.90 19.31
CA LYS A 410 5.69 -17.24 19.78
C LYS A 410 6.06 -16.52 21.08
N LYS A 411 5.22 -15.59 21.58
CA LYS A 411 5.48 -14.75 22.75
C LYS A 411 6.84 -14.02 22.66
N PRO A 412 7.09 -13.26 21.59
CA PRO A 412 8.35 -12.56 21.41
C PRO A 412 8.51 -11.46 22.45
N SER A 413 9.75 -11.16 22.83
CA SER A 413 10.09 -9.97 23.62
C SER A 413 10.28 -8.73 22.72
N ILE A 414 10.63 -8.96 21.44
CA ILE A 414 10.90 -7.92 20.44
C ILE A 414 10.20 -8.28 19.15
N ILE A 415 9.51 -7.31 18.54
CA ILE A 415 8.92 -7.45 17.20
C ILE A 415 9.50 -6.37 16.29
N ILE A 416 10.13 -6.78 15.21
CA ILE A 416 10.47 -5.90 14.10
C ILE A 416 9.28 -5.87 13.15
N MET A 417 8.76 -4.68 12.87
CA MET A 417 7.63 -4.46 11.95
C MET A 417 8.10 -3.58 10.79
N ASP A 418 8.25 -4.18 9.61
CA ASP A 418 8.66 -3.46 8.40
C ASP A 418 7.42 -3.07 7.60
N GLU A 419 7.18 -1.76 7.49
CA GLU A 419 6.01 -1.15 6.82
C GLU A 419 4.67 -1.80 7.27
N PRO A 420 4.36 -1.81 8.60
CA PRO A 420 3.26 -2.61 9.15
C PRO A 420 1.88 -2.24 8.61
N THR A 421 1.71 -1.05 8.08
CA THR A 421 0.43 -0.52 7.60
C THR A 421 0.39 -0.31 6.09
N ARG A 422 1.42 -0.73 5.35
CA ARG A 422 1.49 -0.58 3.89
C ARG A 422 0.37 -1.34 3.19
N GLY A 423 -0.37 -0.62 2.32
CA GLY A 423 -1.50 -1.20 1.58
C GLY A 423 -2.66 -1.65 2.46
N ILE A 424 -2.84 -0.98 3.61
CA ILE A 424 -3.97 -1.15 4.52
C ILE A 424 -4.80 0.14 4.47
N ASP A 425 -6.11 -0.01 4.55
CA ASP A 425 -7.01 1.15 4.64
C ASP A 425 -6.83 1.91 5.95
N ILE A 426 -7.19 3.21 5.92
CA ILE A 426 -6.97 4.12 7.05
C ILE A 426 -7.65 3.62 8.33
N GLY A 427 -8.87 3.08 8.25
CA GLY A 427 -9.57 2.56 9.43
C GLY A 427 -8.87 1.35 10.05
N ALA A 428 -8.35 0.44 9.21
CA ALA A 428 -7.60 -0.71 9.69
C ALA A 428 -6.18 -0.36 10.17
N LYS A 429 -5.55 0.74 9.70
CA LYS A 429 -4.28 1.24 10.26
C LYS A 429 -4.42 1.53 11.76
N ARG A 430 -5.51 2.19 12.16
CA ARG A 430 -5.80 2.48 13.56
C ARG A 430 -5.83 1.21 14.42
N ASP A 431 -6.49 0.16 13.94
CA ASP A 431 -6.54 -1.12 14.65
C ASP A 431 -5.14 -1.71 14.88
N ILE A 432 -4.21 -1.52 13.92
CA ILE A 432 -2.81 -1.96 14.05
C ILE A 432 -2.06 -1.11 15.10
N TYR A 433 -2.27 0.20 15.12
CA TYR A 433 -1.65 1.09 16.11
C TYR A 433 -2.13 0.80 17.53
N ASP A 434 -3.43 0.58 17.72
CA ASP A 434 -4.00 0.16 19.00
C ASP A 434 -3.37 -1.17 19.47
N LEU A 435 -3.22 -2.12 18.54
CA LEU A 435 -2.57 -3.40 18.81
C LEU A 435 -1.08 -3.25 19.18
N MET A 436 -0.34 -2.35 18.53
CA MET A 436 1.07 -2.07 18.89
C MET A 436 1.16 -1.51 20.32
N ASN A 437 0.24 -0.61 20.71
CA ASN A 437 0.17 -0.12 22.08
C ASN A 437 -0.17 -1.23 23.10
N GLU A 438 -1.13 -2.09 22.77
CA GLU A 438 -1.44 -3.25 23.62
C GLU A 438 -0.22 -4.17 23.83
N LEU A 439 0.49 -4.48 22.73
CA LEU A 439 1.70 -5.31 22.79
C LEU A 439 2.80 -4.66 23.65
N THR A 440 2.99 -3.34 23.54
CA THR A 440 4.00 -2.67 24.36
C THR A 440 3.59 -2.56 25.83
N ASN A 441 2.30 -2.43 26.12
CA ASN A 441 1.77 -2.51 27.50
C ASN A 441 1.96 -3.93 28.10
N ASP A 442 1.92 -4.97 27.26
CA ASP A 442 2.24 -6.36 27.64
C ASP A 442 3.77 -6.58 27.79
N GLY A 443 4.61 -5.54 27.59
CA GLY A 443 6.07 -5.57 27.78
C GLY A 443 6.84 -6.00 26.52
N VAL A 444 6.21 -6.11 25.38
CA VAL A 444 6.89 -6.32 24.08
C VAL A 444 7.51 -5.00 23.61
N SER A 445 8.69 -5.05 23.01
CA SER A 445 9.35 -3.89 22.40
C SER A 445 9.22 -3.98 20.88
N ILE A 446 9.06 -2.85 20.22
CA ILE A 446 8.80 -2.80 18.78
C ILE A 446 9.84 -1.94 18.08
N ILE A 447 10.42 -2.44 16.98
CA ILE A 447 11.12 -1.64 16.00
C ILE A 447 10.18 -1.48 14.81
N MET A 448 9.72 -0.26 14.55
CA MET A 448 8.77 0.04 13.48
C MET A 448 9.50 0.78 12.36
N VAL A 449 9.70 0.11 11.23
CA VAL A 449 10.18 0.75 10.00
C VAL A 449 8.99 1.29 9.24
N SER A 450 8.98 2.57 8.92
CA SER A 450 7.93 3.18 8.09
C SER A 450 8.48 4.26 7.17
N SER A 451 7.92 4.33 5.96
CA SER A 451 8.11 5.39 4.99
C SER A 451 7.18 6.59 5.23
N GLU A 452 6.14 6.41 6.04
CA GLU A 452 5.17 7.46 6.35
C GLU A 452 5.62 8.25 7.60
N LEU A 453 6.17 9.45 7.42
CA LEU A 453 6.62 10.31 8.54
C LEU A 453 5.54 10.54 9.60
N PRO A 454 4.25 10.79 9.25
CA PRO A 454 3.20 10.93 10.26
C PRO A 454 3.02 9.68 11.13
N GLU A 455 3.21 8.46 10.56
CA GLU A 455 3.16 7.20 11.31
C GLU A 455 4.34 7.10 12.29
N VAL A 456 5.54 7.40 11.82
CA VAL A 456 6.74 7.41 12.68
C VAL A 456 6.57 8.39 13.84
N LEU A 457 6.18 9.63 13.55
CA LEU A 457 5.96 10.67 14.57
C LEU A 457 4.80 10.35 15.51
N GLY A 458 3.73 9.75 15.00
CA GLY A 458 2.52 9.43 15.79
C GLY A 458 2.73 8.29 16.78
N MET A 459 3.51 7.28 16.40
CA MET A 459 3.58 6.02 17.12
C MET A 459 4.87 5.80 17.90
N SER A 460 6.00 6.47 17.56
CA SER A 460 7.30 6.18 18.14
C SER A 460 7.57 6.92 19.45
N ASP A 461 8.35 6.30 20.33
CA ASP A 461 8.91 6.93 21.53
C ASP A 461 10.23 7.62 21.21
N CYS A 462 11.04 7.01 20.31
CA CYS A 462 12.26 7.56 19.70
C CYS A 462 12.25 7.30 18.20
N VAL A 463 12.94 8.15 17.43
CA VAL A 463 13.08 8.01 15.98
C VAL A 463 14.55 7.88 15.60
N MET A 464 14.92 6.73 15.04
CA MET A 464 16.23 6.48 14.43
C MET A 464 16.14 6.80 12.93
N VAL A 465 16.99 7.69 12.45
CA VAL A 465 17.03 8.08 11.04
C VAL A 465 18.19 7.39 10.34
N ILE A 466 17.89 6.68 9.26
CA ILE A 466 18.89 5.99 8.43
C ILE A 466 19.15 6.81 7.15
N HIS A 467 20.42 7.01 6.85
CA HIS A 467 20.90 7.65 5.63
C HIS A 467 22.04 6.83 5.04
N GLU A 468 21.90 6.35 3.81
CA GLU A 468 22.91 5.56 3.07
C GLU A 468 23.56 4.45 3.92
N GLY A 469 22.73 3.65 4.59
CA GLY A 469 23.18 2.50 5.39
C GLY A 469 23.88 2.87 6.71
N ARG A 470 23.73 4.08 7.23
CA ARG A 470 24.24 4.51 8.54
C ARG A 470 23.14 5.14 9.39
N VAL A 471 23.30 5.09 10.69
CA VAL A 471 22.47 5.86 11.62
C VAL A 471 22.91 7.33 11.54
N ALA A 472 22.09 8.17 10.92
CA ALA A 472 22.35 9.61 10.83
C ALA A 472 22.05 10.33 12.15
N GLY A 473 21.12 9.83 12.94
CA GLY A 473 20.79 10.34 14.27
C GLY A 473 19.66 9.54 14.91
N ILE A 474 19.53 9.70 16.23
CA ILE A 474 18.40 9.19 17.02
C ILE A 474 17.80 10.38 17.74
N LEU A 475 16.53 10.63 17.54
CA LEU A 475 15.78 11.75 18.10
C LEU A 475 14.78 11.25 19.13
N ASP A 476 14.71 11.90 20.27
CA ASP A 476 13.58 11.68 21.19
C ASP A 476 12.28 12.22 20.57
N ARG A 477 11.13 11.69 20.98
CA ARG A 477 9.82 12.10 20.45
C ARG A 477 9.59 13.61 20.47
N SER A 478 10.08 14.30 21.52
CA SER A 478 9.94 15.75 21.67
C SER A 478 10.71 16.56 20.62
N ASP A 479 11.80 16.01 20.10
CA ASP A 479 12.74 16.67 19.18
C ASP A 479 12.53 16.21 17.72
N ALA A 480 11.74 15.16 17.54
CA ALA A 480 11.43 14.61 16.24
C ALA A 480 10.33 15.48 15.56
N THR A 481 10.73 16.18 14.50
CA THR A 481 9.86 16.92 13.58
C THR A 481 10.08 16.43 12.15
N PRO A 482 9.13 16.65 11.23
CA PRO A 482 9.36 16.31 9.83
C PRO A 482 10.65 16.91 9.28
N GLU A 483 10.95 18.15 9.64
CA GLU A 483 12.15 18.88 9.19
C GLU A 483 13.43 18.28 9.77
N SER A 484 13.46 17.96 11.09
CA SER A 484 14.65 17.35 11.71
C SER A 484 14.95 15.95 11.15
N ILE A 485 13.89 15.15 10.92
CA ILE A 485 14.03 13.82 10.33
C ILE A 485 14.53 13.94 8.88
N MET A 486 13.94 14.83 8.06
CA MET A 486 14.34 15.00 6.66
C MET A 486 15.77 15.55 6.55
N THR A 487 16.18 16.47 7.41
CA THR A 487 17.58 16.96 7.45
C THR A 487 18.55 15.80 7.65
N LEU A 488 18.32 14.96 8.67
CA LEU A 488 19.16 13.78 8.91
C LEU A 488 19.07 12.75 7.76
N ALA A 489 17.88 12.55 7.18
CA ALA A 489 17.68 11.60 6.09
C ALA A 489 18.37 12.01 4.78
N THR A 490 18.66 13.31 4.61
CA THR A 490 19.38 13.85 3.45
C THR A 490 20.88 14.07 3.70
N GLY A 491 21.38 13.76 4.89
CA GLY A 491 22.80 13.82 5.24
C GLY A 491 23.25 15.21 5.70
N GLY A 492 22.32 16.06 6.17
CA GLY A 492 22.57 17.39 6.73
C GLY A 492 23.12 17.35 8.15
#